data_5e11050fb59926c9b9fdffbcfbf4906a
#
_entry.id   5e11050fb59926c9b9fdffbcfbf4906a
#
_cell.length_a   1.000
_cell.length_b   1.000
_cell.length_c   1.000
_cell.angle_alpha   90.00
_cell.angle_beta   90.00
_cell.angle_gamma   90.00
#
_symmetry.space_group_name_H-M   'P 1'
#
loop_
_entity.id
_entity.type
_entity.pdbx_description
1 polymer ?
#
loop_
_entity_poly.entity_id
_entity_poly.type
_entity_poly.pdbx_seq_one_letter_code
_entity_poly.pdbx_strand_id
1 'polypeptide(L)'
;MKNEFNWRLIILGGVLCAIAAAATPFVVLKLGMTVDLTYAGMFLAAAILGRGISGRKLAIQLNIIQTMISVATGVGFMVVVMAAFFYIKTVFHQEIDFNPAWWQMFIWLVVSGVLGVLVGILPMRMILRDKTLPWPTARAVLSVAETLTDPAATEATKNRRAVLTVTTAVAGFFTFLRDGFGVITSMVGNAGLRLSFGPQFAAIGLGMLVPLSVGLSQLLGVWLVAAFGNTVGALAALGGTTPENWDACYINMMQLGSLSGGAKDQAVQFLTANCGTAGNVAEFLTQDSSHFKYMVQWALWPATAMMIAAALTSILIPVVRNVFGRRNGEAADENNSLADEKVPMAWIMASITGCVLLLVWITNAWFGMPWQEVLLAVAIQPIMIIAGLKVLSITGTGPVSLMANATQFLFGLIWPAQVQNNLVAAYTSASPQASSENVVPSFWVARRIGGKFTTLIIAGLIMIPVGAFITPIMFDLLEKAYGIGLNPGQLSAPTGLKIATLAAVMKDGIGAMPAGALFASLIAIVIGVFFEILLSMRKRGKEGKDIQRFSWVPIPAALGFALILPAELNLALITGSVIAAVWRKFSPKEDGSYSLFGAPLAAGLIAGEAIVGAILVPLLAVGVELLKSLF
;
A
#
# COMPACT_ATOMS: atom_id res chain seq x y z
N MET A 1 -18.21 -28.74 -8.14
CA MET A 1 -18.75 -27.40 -7.82
C MET A 1 -19.87 -27.43 -6.77
N LYS A 2 -20.92 -28.28 -6.90
CA LYS A 2 -22.06 -28.24 -5.97
C LYS A 2 -21.75 -28.40 -4.47
N ASN A 3 -20.63 -28.98 -4.06
CA ASN A 3 -20.30 -29.25 -2.65
C ASN A 3 -19.35 -28.22 -1.99
N GLU A 4 -18.64 -27.37 -2.74
CA GLU A 4 -17.69 -26.40 -2.19
C GLU A 4 -18.27 -24.98 -2.20
N PHE A 5 -19.14 -24.67 -3.17
CA PHE A 5 -19.71 -23.35 -3.41
C PHE A 5 -21.21 -23.36 -3.08
N ASN A 6 -21.56 -22.73 -1.96
CA ASN A 6 -22.93 -22.64 -1.46
C ASN A 6 -23.37 -21.15 -1.44
N TRP A 7 -24.64 -20.85 -1.72
CA TRP A 7 -25.19 -19.49 -1.69
C TRP A 7 -24.97 -18.79 -0.33
N ARG A 8 -25.01 -19.55 0.78
CA ARG A 8 -24.72 -19.04 2.13
C ARG A 8 -23.26 -18.54 2.24
N LEU A 9 -22.32 -19.25 1.62
CA LEU A 9 -20.92 -18.86 1.56
C LEU A 9 -20.73 -17.57 0.74
N ILE A 10 -21.46 -17.43 -0.38
CA ILE A 10 -21.42 -16.24 -1.23
C ILE A 10 -21.96 -15.03 -0.48
N ILE A 11 -23.08 -15.15 0.21
CA ILE A 11 -23.67 -14.06 1.00
C ILE A 11 -22.74 -13.66 2.15
N LEU A 12 -22.27 -14.63 2.93
CA LEU A 12 -21.33 -14.36 4.03
C LEU A 12 -20.05 -13.72 3.51
N GLY A 13 -19.47 -14.30 2.46
CA GLY A 13 -18.29 -13.74 1.80
C GLY A 13 -18.55 -12.33 1.27
N GLY A 14 -19.70 -12.07 0.62
CA GLY A 14 -20.10 -10.77 0.12
C GLY A 14 -20.20 -9.70 1.22
N VAL A 15 -20.81 -10.03 2.36
CA VAL A 15 -20.89 -9.12 3.51
C VAL A 15 -19.51 -8.80 4.07
N LEU A 16 -18.65 -9.82 4.27
CA LEU A 16 -17.29 -9.64 4.76
C LEU A 16 -16.43 -8.86 3.76
N CYS A 17 -16.61 -9.10 2.45
CA CYS A 17 -15.96 -8.34 1.39
C CYS A 17 -16.39 -6.87 1.39
N ALA A 18 -17.68 -6.59 1.58
CA ALA A 18 -18.18 -5.22 1.62
C ALA A 18 -17.57 -4.42 2.79
N ILE A 19 -17.52 -5.03 3.98
CA ILE A 19 -16.88 -4.40 5.15
C ILE A 19 -15.39 -4.17 4.92
N ALA A 20 -14.67 -5.18 4.43
CA ALA A 20 -13.25 -5.08 4.17
C ALA A 20 -12.94 -4.09 3.04
N ALA A 21 -13.73 -4.07 1.96
CA ALA A 21 -13.59 -3.13 0.85
C ALA A 21 -13.89 -1.68 1.27
N ALA A 22 -14.80 -1.46 2.23
CA ALA A 22 -15.07 -0.13 2.79
C ALA A 22 -13.93 0.36 3.69
N ALA A 23 -13.29 -0.53 4.46
CA ALA A 23 -12.20 -0.20 5.35
C ALA A 23 -10.86 0.02 4.63
N THR A 24 -10.62 -0.68 3.53
CA THR A 24 -9.34 -0.66 2.79
C THR A 24 -8.93 0.75 2.30
N PRO A 25 -9.80 1.55 1.64
CA PRO A 25 -9.47 2.89 1.17
C PRO A 25 -8.93 3.79 2.27
N PHE A 26 -9.53 3.77 3.46
CA PHE A 26 -9.04 4.56 4.60
C PHE A 26 -7.61 4.18 5.00
N VAL A 27 -7.34 2.89 5.15
CA VAL A 27 -6.00 2.40 5.53
C VAL A 27 -4.98 2.75 4.45
N VAL A 28 -5.33 2.56 3.19
CA VAL A 28 -4.45 2.84 2.05
C VAL A 28 -4.15 4.33 1.93
N LEU A 29 -5.15 5.20 2.05
CA LEU A 29 -4.95 6.65 2.02
C LEU A 29 -4.19 7.17 3.24
N LYS A 30 -4.33 6.50 4.40
CA LYS A 30 -3.62 6.88 5.62
C LYS A 30 -2.18 6.39 5.65
N LEU A 31 -1.93 5.12 5.31
CA LEU A 31 -0.64 4.44 5.47
C LEU A 31 0.14 4.26 4.16
N GLY A 32 -0.50 4.42 3.01
CA GLY A 32 0.11 4.23 1.69
C GLY A 32 0.34 2.78 1.28
N MET A 33 -0.17 1.83 2.06
CA MET A 33 -0.02 0.40 1.79
C MET A 33 -1.30 -0.38 2.14
N THR A 34 -1.47 -1.55 1.54
CA THR A 34 -2.56 -2.45 1.89
C THR A 34 -2.27 -3.14 3.22
N VAL A 35 -3.32 -3.38 3.98
CA VAL A 35 -3.29 -4.25 5.14
C VAL A 35 -4.19 -5.45 4.88
N ASP A 36 -3.70 -6.63 5.22
CA ASP A 36 -4.42 -7.86 4.97
C ASP A 36 -5.55 -8.06 6.00
N LEU A 37 -6.74 -7.60 5.64
CA LEU A 37 -7.96 -7.79 6.44
C LEU A 37 -8.55 -9.21 6.32
N THR A 38 -7.94 -10.07 5.50
CA THR A 38 -8.43 -11.44 5.26
C THR A 38 -8.38 -12.30 6.52
N TYR A 39 -7.39 -12.09 7.40
CA TYR A 39 -7.31 -12.80 8.67
C TYR A 39 -8.53 -12.53 9.55
N ALA A 40 -8.92 -11.26 9.71
CA ALA A 40 -10.11 -10.90 10.46
C ALA A 40 -11.37 -11.54 9.87
N GLY A 41 -11.50 -11.50 8.54
CA GLY A 41 -12.60 -12.14 7.83
C GLY A 41 -12.64 -13.67 8.00
N MET A 42 -11.49 -14.34 7.97
CA MET A 42 -11.38 -15.79 8.22
C MET A 42 -11.82 -16.16 9.65
N PHE A 43 -11.40 -15.38 10.67
CA PHE A 43 -11.83 -15.61 12.05
C PHE A 43 -13.35 -15.45 12.22
N LEU A 44 -13.93 -14.40 11.64
CA LEU A 44 -15.38 -14.17 11.67
C LEU A 44 -16.14 -15.28 10.92
N ALA A 45 -15.66 -15.65 9.73
CA ALA A 45 -16.25 -16.74 8.97
C ALA A 45 -16.19 -18.09 9.70
N ALA A 46 -15.06 -18.40 10.34
CA ALA A 46 -14.91 -19.61 11.14
C ALA A 46 -15.86 -19.61 12.35
N ALA A 47 -16.14 -18.44 12.94
CA ALA A 47 -17.11 -18.33 14.04
C ALA A 47 -18.54 -18.69 13.61
N ILE A 48 -18.91 -18.37 12.36
CA ILE A 48 -20.24 -18.61 11.80
C ILE A 48 -20.34 -20.02 11.22
N LEU A 49 -19.41 -20.39 10.33
CA LEU A 49 -19.43 -21.67 9.60
C LEU A 49 -19.03 -22.85 10.48
N GLY A 50 -18.14 -22.65 11.44
CA GLY A 50 -17.66 -23.71 12.34
C GLY A 50 -18.70 -24.31 13.27
N ARG A 51 -19.91 -23.71 13.33
CA ARG A 51 -21.04 -24.31 14.08
C ARG A 51 -21.65 -25.52 13.38
N GLY A 52 -21.45 -25.68 12.07
CA GLY A 52 -22.04 -26.76 11.28
C GLY A 52 -21.06 -27.52 10.38
N ILE A 53 -19.82 -27.05 10.26
CA ILE A 53 -18.83 -27.60 9.34
C ILE A 53 -17.50 -27.64 10.08
N SER A 54 -16.74 -28.73 9.93
CA SER A 54 -15.44 -28.91 10.60
C SER A 54 -14.40 -29.51 9.66
N GLY A 55 -13.15 -29.52 10.09
CA GLY A 55 -12.03 -30.15 9.41
C GLY A 55 -11.78 -29.57 8.01
N ARG A 56 -11.34 -30.42 7.09
CA ARG A 56 -10.94 -30.04 5.71
C ARG A 56 -12.01 -29.22 4.96
N LYS A 57 -13.30 -29.54 5.18
CA LYS A 57 -14.40 -28.81 4.54
C LYS A 57 -14.44 -27.34 4.97
N LEU A 58 -14.25 -27.07 6.26
CA LEU A 58 -14.17 -25.72 6.79
C LEU A 58 -12.93 -25.00 6.27
N ALA A 59 -11.77 -25.67 6.24
CA ALA A 59 -10.52 -25.11 5.69
C ALA A 59 -10.70 -24.64 4.24
N ILE A 60 -11.32 -25.44 3.38
CA ILE A 60 -11.61 -25.07 1.98
C ILE A 60 -12.53 -23.84 1.92
N GLN A 61 -13.58 -23.78 2.74
CA GLN A 61 -14.50 -22.64 2.75
C GLN A 61 -13.83 -21.37 3.27
N LEU A 62 -12.96 -21.47 4.28
CA LEU A 62 -12.18 -20.34 4.78
C LEU A 62 -11.20 -19.80 3.72
N ASN A 63 -10.59 -20.69 2.92
CA ASN A 63 -9.73 -20.25 1.81
C ASN A 63 -10.53 -19.57 0.69
N ILE A 64 -11.77 -20.02 0.42
CA ILE A 64 -12.67 -19.35 -0.53
C ILE A 64 -13.00 -17.93 -0.03
N ILE A 65 -13.39 -17.78 1.24
CA ILE A 65 -13.71 -16.47 1.84
C ILE A 65 -12.48 -15.57 1.85
N GLN A 66 -11.31 -16.12 2.21
CA GLN A 66 -10.04 -15.39 2.16
C GLN A 66 -9.77 -14.85 0.75
N THR A 67 -9.96 -15.67 -0.28
CA THR A 67 -9.82 -15.25 -1.68
C THR A 67 -10.80 -14.13 -2.05
N MET A 68 -12.06 -14.28 -1.66
CA MET A 68 -13.10 -13.27 -1.88
C MET A 68 -12.70 -11.92 -1.30
N ILE A 69 -12.32 -11.89 -0.01
CA ILE A 69 -11.92 -10.67 0.69
C ILE A 69 -10.65 -10.08 0.08
N SER A 70 -9.63 -10.90 -0.16
CA SER A 70 -8.35 -10.47 -0.70
C SER A 70 -8.51 -9.78 -2.07
N VAL A 71 -9.31 -10.36 -2.96
CA VAL A 71 -9.55 -9.78 -4.29
C VAL A 71 -10.38 -8.50 -4.21
N ALA A 72 -11.41 -8.45 -3.36
CA ALA A 72 -12.23 -7.24 -3.19
C ALA A 72 -11.41 -6.07 -2.59
N THR A 73 -10.55 -6.34 -1.60
CA THR A 73 -9.66 -5.33 -0.99
C THR A 73 -8.53 -4.92 -1.93
N GLY A 74 -8.08 -5.82 -2.81
CA GLY A 74 -7.10 -5.49 -3.85
C GLY A 74 -7.59 -4.41 -4.81
N VAL A 75 -8.88 -4.44 -5.16
CA VAL A 75 -9.52 -3.35 -5.91
C VAL A 75 -9.52 -2.05 -5.09
N GLY A 76 -9.75 -2.12 -3.79
CA GLY A 76 -9.73 -0.97 -2.88
C GLY A 76 -8.39 -0.24 -2.81
N PHE A 77 -7.27 -0.92 -3.12
CA PHE A 77 -5.96 -0.28 -3.21
C PHE A 77 -5.88 0.79 -4.30
N MET A 78 -6.74 0.72 -5.30
CA MET A 78 -6.71 1.66 -6.43
C MET A 78 -7.07 3.09 -6.07
N VAL A 79 -7.52 3.38 -4.86
CA VAL A 79 -7.67 4.75 -4.33
C VAL A 79 -6.37 5.55 -4.36
N VAL A 80 -5.20 4.88 -4.41
CA VAL A 80 -3.90 5.56 -4.54
C VAL A 80 -3.77 6.33 -5.85
N VAL A 81 -4.36 5.80 -6.93
CA VAL A 81 -4.35 6.48 -8.23
C VAL A 81 -5.37 7.61 -8.25
N MET A 82 -6.55 7.42 -7.63
CA MET A 82 -7.53 8.49 -7.43
C MET A 82 -6.90 9.65 -6.65
N ALA A 83 -6.18 9.37 -5.57
CA ALA A 83 -5.43 10.36 -4.81
C ALA A 83 -4.31 11.00 -5.65
N ALA A 84 -3.67 10.27 -6.56
CA ALA A 84 -2.67 10.85 -7.46
C ALA A 84 -3.27 11.88 -8.41
N PHE A 85 -4.43 11.62 -9.00
CA PHE A 85 -5.15 12.61 -9.80
C PHE A 85 -5.54 13.84 -8.98
N PHE A 86 -5.95 13.64 -7.72
CA PHE A 86 -6.22 14.72 -6.80
C PHE A 86 -4.97 15.59 -6.55
N TYR A 87 -3.83 14.98 -6.26
CA TYR A 87 -2.57 15.70 -6.01
C TYR A 87 -2.04 16.44 -7.25
N ILE A 88 -2.20 15.89 -8.45
CA ILE A 88 -1.83 16.59 -9.69
C ILE A 88 -2.58 17.92 -9.81
N LYS A 89 -3.86 17.94 -9.47
CA LYS A 89 -4.68 19.17 -9.50
C LYS A 89 -4.33 20.13 -8.35
N THR A 90 -4.21 19.62 -7.13
CA THR A 90 -4.14 20.45 -5.92
C THR A 90 -2.74 20.84 -5.49
N VAL A 91 -1.74 19.99 -5.68
CA VAL A 91 -0.35 20.22 -5.25
C VAL A 91 0.54 20.64 -6.41
N PHE A 92 0.38 19.99 -7.57
CA PHE A 92 1.19 20.29 -8.74
C PHE A 92 0.53 21.31 -9.67
N HIS A 93 -0.71 21.75 -9.39
CA HIS A 93 -1.47 22.77 -10.12
C HIS A 93 -1.52 22.53 -11.63
N GLN A 94 -1.54 21.24 -12.04
CA GLN A 94 -1.63 20.87 -13.45
C GLN A 94 -3.09 20.66 -13.84
N GLU A 95 -3.48 21.30 -14.95
CA GLU A 95 -4.79 21.08 -15.53
C GLU A 95 -4.84 19.71 -16.22
N ILE A 96 -5.72 18.85 -15.72
CA ILE A 96 -6.03 17.54 -16.30
C ILE A 96 -7.56 17.40 -16.37
N ASP A 97 -8.03 16.92 -17.49
CA ASP A 97 -9.46 16.63 -17.70
C ASP A 97 -9.79 15.21 -17.24
N PHE A 98 -9.67 14.98 -15.92
CA PHE A 98 -10.02 13.72 -15.31
C PHE A 98 -11.07 13.95 -14.23
N ASN A 99 -12.32 13.72 -14.60
CA ASN A 99 -13.46 13.81 -13.68
C ASN A 99 -14.49 12.70 -13.99
N PRO A 100 -14.10 11.42 -13.88
CA PRO A 100 -14.99 10.33 -14.19
C PRO A 100 -16.16 10.24 -13.21
N ALA A 101 -17.36 9.97 -13.73
CA ALA A 101 -18.49 9.62 -12.89
C ALA A 101 -18.21 8.32 -12.11
N TRP A 102 -18.82 8.16 -10.92
CA TRP A 102 -18.59 6.99 -10.08
C TRP A 102 -18.81 5.65 -10.81
N TRP A 103 -19.80 5.57 -11.70
CA TRP A 103 -20.09 4.36 -12.47
C TRP A 103 -19.03 4.07 -13.54
N GLN A 104 -18.37 5.09 -14.11
CA GLN A 104 -17.23 4.92 -15.02
C GLN A 104 -16.04 4.32 -14.28
N MET A 105 -15.74 4.83 -13.08
CA MET A 105 -14.74 4.26 -12.19
C MET A 105 -15.08 2.82 -11.81
N PHE A 106 -16.33 2.55 -11.45
CA PHE A 106 -16.80 1.20 -11.14
C PHE A 106 -16.52 0.22 -12.28
N ILE A 107 -16.91 0.55 -13.52
CA ILE A 107 -16.71 -0.33 -14.67
C ILE A 107 -15.21 -0.51 -14.96
N TRP A 108 -14.44 0.56 -14.92
CA TRP A 108 -13.00 0.50 -15.13
C TRP A 108 -12.31 -0.39 -14.09
N LEU A 109 -12.66 -0.27 -12.81
CA LEU A 109 -12.19 -1.11 -11.72
C LEU A 109 -12.56 -2.59 -11.92
N VAL A 110 -13.80 -2.87 -12.34
CA VAL A 110 -14.25 -4.25 -12.62
C VAL A 110 -13.45 -4.87 -13.75
N VAL A 111 -13.34 -4.19 -14.88
CA VAL A 111 -12.65 -4.73 -16.07
C VAL A 111 -11.16 -4.97 -15.78
N SER A 112 -10.51 -4.02 -15.12
CA SER A 112 -9.10 -4.13 -14.75
C SER A 112 -8.86 -5.24 -13.72
N GLY A 113 -9.74 -5.35 -12.71
CA GLY A 113 -9.66 -6.40 -11.69
C GLY A 113 -9.86 -7.80 -12.28
N VAL A 114 -10.87 -7.97 -13.15
CA VAL A 114 -11.13 -9.23 -13.88
C VAL A 114 -9.93 -9.60 -14.74
N LEU A 115 -9.39 -8.64 -15.49
CA LEU A 115 -8.20 -8.85 -16.31
C LEU A 115 -7.04 -9.36 -15.46
N GLY A 116 -6.84 -8.78 -14.27
CA GLY A 116 -5.76 -9.18 -13.36
C GLY A 116 -5.89 -10.60 -12.84
N VAL A 117 -7.08 -11.01 -12.41
CA VAL A 117 -7.31 -12.40 -12.00
C VAL A 117 -7.01 -13.36 -13.14
N LEU A 118 -7.49 -13.07 -14.37
CA LEU A 118 -7.32 -13.93 -15.53
C LEU A 118 -5.86 -14.00 -15.99
N VAL A 119 -5.15 -12.86 -16.06
CA VAL A 119 -3.74 -12.82 -16.46
C VAL A 119 -2.85 -13.48 -15.40
N GLY A 120 -3.19 -13.35 -14.12
CA GLY A 120 -2.48 -14.03 -13.00
C GLY A 120 -2.51 -15.56 -13.08
N ILE A 121 -3.51 -16.14 -13.74
CA ILE A 121 -3.59 -17.59 -13.96
C ILE A 121 -2.52 -18.07 -14.94
N LEU A 122 -2.07 -17.26 -15.88
CA LEU A 122 -1.11 -17.66 -16.91
C LEU A 122 0.23 -18.13 -16.31
N PRO A 123 0.91 -17.34 -15.44
CA PRO A 123 2.15 -17.75 -14.81
C PRO A 123 1.96 -18.65 -13.57
N MET A 124 0.73 -18.82 -13.08
CA MET A 124 0.43 -19.53 -11.83
C MET A 124 1.09 -20.91 -11.76
N ARG A 125 0.96 -21.72 -12.82
CA ARG A 125 1.54 -23.08 -12.85
C ARG A 125 3.05 -23.07 -12.73
N MET A 126 3.72 -22.11 -13.37
CA MET A 126 5.17 -21.96 -13.32
C MET A 126 5.63 -21.57 -11.92
N ILE A 127 4.96 -20.59 -11.31
CA ILE A 127 5.34 -20.04 -10.00
C ILE A 127 5.01 -21.01 -8.87
N LEU A 128 3.86 -21.69 -8.90
CA LEU A 128 3.47 -22.66 -7.88
C LEU A 128 4.29 -23.96 -7.92
N ARG A 129 4.93 -24.30 -9.05
CA ARG A 129 5.85 -25.46 -9.16
C ARG A 129 7.21 -25.19 -8.53
N ASP A 130 7.61 -23.93 -8.40
CA ASP A 130 8.89 -23.57 -7.81
C ASP A 130 8.85 -23.81 -6.29
N LYS A 131 9.48 -24.92 -5.86
CA LYS A 131 9.58 -25.32 -4.45
C LYS A 131 10.50 -24.42 -3.63
N THR A 132 11.34 -23.59 -4.28
CA THR A 132 12.27 -22.69 -3.60
C THR A 132 11.59 -21.45 -3.03
N LEU A 133 10.36 -21.16 -3.48
CA LEU A 133 9.60 -20.00 -3.05
C LEU A 133 8.94 -20.22 -1.67
N PRO A 134 9.26 -19.39 -0.66
CA PRO A 134 8.83 -19.63 0.72
C PRO A 134 7.35 -19.34 1.00
N TRP A 135 6.69 -18.46 0.24
CA TRP A 135 5.29 -18.06 0.38
C TRP A 135 4.87 -17.68 1.83
N PRO A 136 5.51 -16.71 2.49
CA PRO A 136 5.31 -16.46 3.92
C PRO A 136 3.86 -16.12 4.27
N THR A 137 3.19 -15.26 3.50
CA THR A 137 1.78 -14.89 3.73
C THR A 137 0.82 -16.05 3.49
N ALA A 138 1.02 -16.82 2.40
CA ALA A 138 0.18 -17.99 2.12
C ALA A 138 0.37 -19.10 3.19
N ARG A 139 1.58 -19.27 3.72
CA ARG A 139 1.83 -20.16 4.88
C ARG A 139 1.11 -19.69 6.13
N ALA A 140 1.11 -18.39 6.39
CA ALA A 140 0.36 -17.82 7.52
C ALA A 140 -1.14 -18.07 7.38
N VAL A 141 -1.72 -17.85 6.18
CA VAL A 141 -3.12 -18.17 5.89
C VAL A 141 -3.42 -19.67 6.10
N LEU A 142 -2.54 -20.55 5.61
CA LEU A 142 -2.68 -21.99 5.81
C LEU A 142 -2.68 -22.36 7.29
N SER A 143 -1.69 -21.86 8.06
CA SER A 143 -1.60 -22.10 9.50
C SER A 143 -2.84 -21.61 10.27
N VAL A 144 -3.38 -20.45 9.90
CA VAL A 144 -4.64 -19.94 10.47
C VAL A 144 -5.80 -20.87 10.11
N ALA A 145 -5.93 -21.28 8.84
CA ALA A 145 -6.99 -22.18 8.41
C ALA A 145 -6.92 -23.52 9.14
N GLU A 146 -5.74 -24.13 9.24
CA GLU A 146 -5.52 -25.41 9.97
C GLU A 146 -5.88 -25.26 11.44
N THR A 147 -5.42 -24.21 12.11
CA THR A 147 -5.74 -23.97 13.52
C THR A 147 -7.24 -23.77 13.77
N LEU A 148 -7.93 -23.05 12.86
CA LEU A 148 -9.36 -22.80 13.01
C LEU A 148 -10.21 -24.03 12.73
N THR A 149 -9.65 -25.06 12.10
CA THR A 149 -10.36 -26.28 11.69
C THR A 149 -10.00 -27.51 12.52
N ASP A 150 -8.96 -27.42 13.36
CA ASP A 150 -8.56 -28.51 14.25
C ASP A 150 -9.58 -28.66 15.38
N PRO A 151 -10.21 -29.86 15.52
CA PRO A 151 -11.13 -30.15 16.60
C PRO A 151 -10.48 -30.09 18.00
N ALA A 152 -9.19 -30.44 18.11
CA ALA A 152 -8.43 -30.43 19.34
C ALA A 152 -8.07 -29.00 19.81
N ALA A 153 -8.05 -28.03 18.90
CA ALA A 153 -7.69 -26.63 19.18
C ALA A 153 -8.87 -25.72 19.58
N THR A 154 -10.00 -26.29 19.99
CA THR A 154 -11.26 -25.52 20.24
C THR A 154 -11.09 -24.40 21.27
N GLU A 155 -10.32 -24.60 22.34
CA GLU A 155 -10.10 -23.59 23.37
C GLU A 155 -9.13 -22.49 22.92
N ALA A 156 -8.02 -22.86 22.26
CA ALA A 156 -7.09 -21.91 21.66
C ALA A 156 -7.77 -21.04 20.59
N THR A 157 -8.68 -21.64 19.83
CA THR A 157 -9.48 -20.93 18.81
C THR A 157 -10.48 -19.95 19.44
N LYS A 158 -11.14 -20.30 20.54
CA LYS A 158 -12.00 -19.38 21.30
C LYS A 158 -11.21 -18.19 21.83
N ASN A 159 -10.03 -18.43 22.41
CA ASN A 159 -9.18 -17.38 22.94
C ASN A 159 -8.66 -16.45 21.82
N ARG A 160 -8.28 -16.98 20.64
CA ARG A 160 -7.89 -16.17 19.47
C ARG A 160 -9.03 -15.29 18.96
N ARG A 161 -10.26 -15.82 18.91
CA ARG A 161 -11.46 -15.04 18.55
C ARG A 161 -11.74 -13.97 19.59
N ALA A 162 -11.63 -14.27 20.87
CA ALA A 162 -11.81 -13.30 21.95
C ALA A 162 -10.80 -12.16 21.82
N VAL A 163 -9.52 -12.48 21.63
CA VAL A 163 -8.45 -11.46 21.42
C VAL A 163 -8.77 -10.59 20.23
N LEU A 164 -9.10 -11.17 19.06
CA LEU A 164 -9.47 -10.39 17.87
C LEU A 164 -10.67 -9.46 18.16
N THR A 165 -11.75 -10.00 18.73
CA THR A 165 -12.99 -9.23 18.99
C THR A 165 -12.76 -8.11 19.99
N VAL A 166 -12.09 -8.41 21.11
CA VAL A 166 -11.78 -7.41 22.15
C VAL A 166 -10.85 -6.33 21.60
N THR A 167 -9.80 -6.69 20.89
CA THR A 167 -8.87 -5.70 20.32
C THR A 167 -9.53 -4.84 19.24
N THR A 168 -10.42 -5.43 18.40
CA THR A 168 -11.21 -4.67 17.43
C THR A 168 -12.12 -3.66 18.14
N ALA A 169 -12.83 -4.08 19.20
CA ALA A 169 -13.72 -3.21 19.96
C ALA A 169 -12.94 -2.09 20.67
N VAL A 170 -11.81 -2.42 21.31
CA VAL A 170 -10.97 -1.45 22.01
C VAL A 170 -10.36 -0.45 21.03
N ALA A 171 -9.74 -0.91 19.94
CA ALA A 171 -9.15 -0.03 18.94
C ALA A 171 -10.22 0.86 18.28
N GLY A 172 -11.40 0.29 17.95
CA GLY A 172 -12.52 1.05 17.42
C GLY A 172 -13.04 2.12 18.36
N PHE A 173 -13.20 1.79 19.64
CA PHE A 173 -13.65 2.73 20.67
C PHE A 173 -12.69 3.92 20.84
N PHE A 174 -11.39 3.65 20.97
CA PHE A 174 -10.40 4.71 21.06
C PHE A 174 -10.27 5.54 19.79
N THR A 175 -10.42 4.91 18.60
CA THR A 175 -10.46 5.63 17.33
C THR A 175 -11.67 6.55 17.25
N PHE A 176 -12.82 6.09 17.73
CA PHE A 176 -14.03 6.91 17.79
C PHE A 176 -13.88 8.11 18.73
N LEU A 177 -13.25 7.94 19.88
CA LEU A 177 -12.94 9.04 20.79
C LEU A 177 -11.92 10.03 20.19
N ARG A 178 -10.95 9.54 19.42
CA ARG A 178 -9.93 10.37 18.78
C ARG A 178 -10.48 11.14 17.58
N ASP A 179 -11.02 10.41 16.59
CA ASP A 179 -11.39 10.99 15.29
C ASP A 179 -12.84 11.51 15.27
N GLY A 180 -13.74 10.94 16.09
CA GLY A 180 -15.14 11.38 16.20
C GLY A 180 -15.33 12.56 17.14
N PHE A 181 -14.68 12.55 18.30
CA PHE A 181 -14.86 13.59 19.34
C PHE A 181 -13.63 14.45 19.58
N GLY A 182 -12.46 14.12 19.05
CA GLY A 182 -11.23 14.86 19.28
C GLY A 182 -10.74 14.85 20.75
N VAL A 183 -11.23 13.93 21.58
CA VAL A 183 -10.90 13.87 23.01
C VAL A 183 -9.48 13.40 23.24
N ILE A 184 -8.98 12.53 22.37
CA ILE A 184 -7.63 11.97 22.46
C ILE A 184 -6.73 12.72 21.49
N THR A 185 -5.81 13.52 22.04
CA THR A 185 -4.83 14.26 21.25
C THR A 185 -3.48 13.55 21.23
N SER A 186 -2.72 13.75 20.15
CA SER A 186 -1.33 13.28 20.07
C SER A 186 -0.43 14.10 20.98
N MET A 187 0.58 13.46 21.59
CA MET A 187 1.66 14.18 22.29
C MET A 187 2.52 14.88 21.24
N VAL A 188 2.54 16.21 21.28
CA VAL A 188 3.22 17.03 20.27
C VAL A 188 4.65 17.32 20.74
N GLY A 189 5.66 16.89 19.97
CA GLY A 189 7.06 17.28 20.15
C GLY A 189 7.42 18.50 19.31
N ASN A 190 7.21 18.43 17.99
CA ASN A 190 7.38 19.56 17.07
C ASN A 190 6.18 19.61 16.12
N ALA A 191 5.31 20.59 16.32
CA ALA A 191 4.09 20.75 15.54
C ALA A 191 4.37 21.02 14.06
N GLY A 192 5.40 21.83 13.76
CA GLY A 192 5.73 22.24 12.41
C GLY A 192 6.11 21.06 11.50
N LEU A 193 6.92 20.13 12.02
CA LEU A 193 7.31 18.92 11.30
C LEU A 193 6.38 17.71 11.58
N ARG A 194 5.29 17.91 12.30
CA ARG A 194 4.37 16.84 12.74
C ARG A 194 5.09 15.70 13.47
N LEU A 195 6.14 16.04 14.23
CA LEU A 195 6.81 15.10 15.12
C LEU A 195 5.95 14.94 16.37
N SER A 196 4.99 14.05 16.31
CA SER A 196 4.03 13.76 17.36
C SER A 196 3.93 12.25 17.58
N PHE A 197 3.49 11.84 18.76
CA PHE A 197 3.18 10.45 19.10
C PHE A 197 1.72 10.34 19.53
N GLY A 198 0.99 9.44 18.89
CA GLY A 198 -0.43 9.26 19.17
C GLY A 198 -0.88 7.80 19.00
N PRO A 199 -2.07 7.46 19.50
CA PRO A 199 -2.62 6.11 19.42
C PRO A 199 -3.15 5.82 18.00
N GLN A 200 -2.24 5.46 17.09
CA GLN A 200 -2.53 5.05 15.72
C GLN A 200 -2.57 3.51 15.66
N PHE A 201 -3.69 2.92 16.02
CA PHE A 201 -3.82 1.47 16.23
C PHE A 201 -3.58 0.65 14.96
N ALA A 202 -4.05 1.11 13.80
CA ALA A 202 -3.80 0.44 12.53
C ALA A 202 -2.30 0.40 12.21
N ALA A 203 -1.58 1.50 12.46
CA ALA A 203 -0.13 1.55 12.27
C ALA A 203 0.61 0.66 13.29
N ILE A 204 0.19 0.63 14.56
CA ILE A 204 0.75 -0.29 15.57
C ILE A 204 0.51 -1.73 15.15
N GLY A 205 -0.71 -2.08 14.76
CA GLY A 205 -1.07 -3.43 14.29
C GLY A 205 -0.25 -3.83 13.06
N LEU A 206 -0.11 -2.95 12.07
CA LEU A 206 0.73 -3.19 10.90
C LEU A 206 2.20 -3.37 11.32
N GLY A 207 2.70 -2.53 12.23
CA GLY A 207 4.04 -2.66 12.80
C GLY A 207 4.30 -4.02 13.44
N MET A 208 3.30 -4.60 14.11
CA MET A 208 3.42 -5.94 14.69
C MET A 208 3.55 -7.06 13.66
N LEU A 209 3.10 -6.86 12.43
CA LEU A 209 3.17 -7.83 11.34
C LEU A 209 4.47 -7.72 10.54
N VAL A 210 5.17 -6.59 10.59
CA VAL A 210 6.42 -6.38 9.85
C VAL A 210 7.66 -6.72 10.70
N PRO A 211 8.80 -7.07 10.06
CA PRO A 211 10.06 -7.29 10.75
C PRO A 211 10.57 -6.02 11.46
N LEU A 212 11.32 -6.19 12.55
CA LEU A 212 11.95 -5.08 13.28
C LEU A 212 12.87 -4.22 12.39
N SER A 213 13.50 -4.82 11.37
CA SER A 213 14.33 -4.09 10.39
C SER A 213 13.55 -3.00 9.63
N VAL A 214 12.26 -3.22 9.37
CA VAL A 214 11.37 -2.19 8.80
C VAL A 214 11.19 -1.04 9.78
N GLY A 215 10.86 -1.33 11.04
CA GLY A 215 10.71 -0.32 12.09
C GLY A 215 12.00 0.48 12.32
N LEU A 216 13.17 -0.17 12.34
CA LEU A 216 14.46 0.52 12.48
C LEU A 216 14.78 1.41 11.26
N SER A 217 14.41 1.00 10.06
CA SER A 217 14.55 1.81 8.85
C SER A 217 13.66 3.05 8.89
N GLN A 218 12.44 2.91 9.42
CA GLN A 218 11.54 4.04 9.64
C GLN A 218 12.03 4.98 10.74
N LEU A 219 12.62 4.44 11.82
CA LEU A 219 13.22 5.26 12.88
C LEU A 219 14.35 6.14 12.33
N LEU A 220 15.20 5.59 11.43
CA LEU A 220 16.21 6.37 10.74
C LEU A 220 15.59 7.49 9.91
N GLY A 221 14.49 7.22 9.19
CA GLY A 221 13.76 8.23 8.42
C GLY A 221 13.18 9.34 9.30
N VAL A 222 12.55 9.00 10.43
CA VAL A 222 12.03 9.98 11.40
C VAL A 222 13.18 10.84 11.96
N TRP A 223 14.33 10.24 12.26
CA TRP A 223 15.50 10.96 12.70
C TRP A 223 16.02 11.96 11.64
N LEU A 224 16.08 11.55 10.36
CA LEU A 224 16.44 12.44 9.26
C LEU A 224 15.46 13.62 9.11
N VAL A 225 14.16 13.37 9.24
CA VAL A 225 13.12 14.42 9.24
C VAL A 225 13.32 15.38 10.42
N ALA A 226 13.59 14.86 11.62
CA ALA A 226 13.83 15.69 12.80
C ALA A 226 15.10 16.56 12.67
N ALA A 227 16.17 16.00 12.07
CA ALA A 227 17.45 16.69 11.94
C ALA A 227 17.47 17.73 10.80
N PHE A 228 16.85 17.42 9.65
CA PHE A 228 16.98 18.21 8.42
C PHE A 228 15.68 18.76 7.88
N GLY A 229 14.52 18.38 8.45
CA GLY A 229 13.20 18.70 7.88
C GLY A 229 12.94 20.20 7.72
N ASN A 230 13.31 21.03 8.68
CA ASN A 230 13.15 22.48 8.58
C ASN A 230 14.05 23.08 7.48
N THR A 231 15.30 22.61 7.36
CA THR A 231 16.23 23.09 6.34
C THR A 231 15.73 22.78 4.92
N VAL A 232 15.31 21.52 4.69
CA VAL A 232 14.81 21.13 3.35
C VAL A 232 13.43 21.72 3.06
N GLY A 233 12.61 21.97 4.10
CA GLY A 233 11.34 22.69 3.97
C GLY A 233 11.56 24.13 3.55
N ALA A 234 12.54 24.81 4.13
CA ALA A 234 12.94 26.15 3.71
C ALA A 234 13.40 26.19 2.24
N LEU A 235 14.22 25.22 1.81
CA LEU A 235 14.63 25.10 0.40
C LEU A 235 13.44 24.92 -0.55
N ALA A 236 12.42 24.16 -0.14
CA ALA A 236 11.21 24.01 -0.94
C ALA A 236 10.40 25.31 -1.04
N ALA A 237 10.24 26.03 0.08
CA ALA A 237 9.56 27.31 0.09
C ALA A 237 10.26 28.37 -0.78
N LEU A 238 11.58 28.30 -0.90
CA LEU A 238 12.40 29.17 -1.75
C LEU A 238 12.40 28.77 -3.24
N GLY A 239 11.72 27.71 -3.64
CA GLY A 239 11.78 27.15 -4.99
C GLY A 239 11.39 28.10 -6.13
N GLY A 240 10.69 29.20 -5.85
CA GLY A 240 10.38 30.28 -6.81
C GLY A 240 11.36 31.45 -6.79
N THR A 241 12.47 31.38 -6.04
CA THR A 241 13.46 32.46 -5.92
C THR A 241 14.31 32.58 -7.19
N THR A 242 14.51 33.80 -7.65
CA THR A 242 15.41 34.04 -8.80
C THR A 242 16.86 33.72 -8.43
N PRO A 243 17.70 33.22 -9.41
CA PRO A 243 19.08 32.87 -9.13
C PRO A 243 19.91 33.98 -8.51
N GLU A 244 19.62 35.24 -8.85
CA GLU A 244 20.31 36.42 -8.33
C GLU A 244 20.11 36.65 -6.83
N ASN A 245 18.93 36.28 -6.30
CA ASN A 245 18.56 36.50 -4.90
C ASN A 245 18.75 35.23 -4.05
N TRP A 246 19.09 34.10 -4.65
CA TRP A 246 19.03 32.81 -3.99
C TRP A 246 19.94 32.71 -2.75
N ASP A 247 21.21 33.15 -2.86
CA ASP A 247 22.16 33.11 -1.75
C ASP A 247 21.70 33.95 -0.56
N ALA A 248 21.21 35.18 -0.83
CA ALA A 248 20.73 36.08 0.21
C ALA A 248 19.46 35.51 0.87
N CYS A 249 18.56 34.91 0.09
CA CYS A 249 17.33 34.28 0.59
C CYS A 249 17.66 33.06 1.45
N TYR A 250 18.57 32.20 0.99
CA TYR A 250 19.00 31.02 1.73
C TYR A 250 19.65 31.39 3.07
N ILE A 251 20.60 32.35 3.07
CA ILE A 251 21.26 32.80 4.29
C ILE A 251 20.30 33.38 5.30
N ASN A 252 19.38 34.27 4.87
CA ASN A 252 18.38 34.85 5.76
C ASN A 252 17.44 33.79 6.33
N MET A 253 17.01 32.80 5.52
CA MET A 253 16.16 31.73 5.97
C MET A 253 16.84 30.84 7.02
N MET A 254 18.10 30.49 6.79
CA MET A 254 18.88 29.65 7.72
C MET A 254 19.18 30.37 9.05
N GLN A 255 19.35 31.67 9.01
CA GLN A 255 19.62 32.50 10.21
C GLN A 255 18.36 32.87 10.99
N LEU A 256 17.18 32.69 10.42
CA LEU A 256 15.92 33.14 11.00
C LEU A 256 15.70 32.64 12.44
N GLY A 257 16.11 31.39 12.74
CA GLY A 257 16.00 30.78 14.08
C GLY A 257 16.94 31.39 15.13
N SER A 258 18.02 32.04 14.71
CA SER A 258 19.01 32.67 15.60
C SER A 258 18.78 34.16 15.81
N LEU A 259 17.90 34.79 14.98
CA LEU A 259 17.59 36.20 15.04
C LEU A 259 16.45 36.48 16.03
N SER A 260 16.49 37.65 16.70
CA SER A 260 15.45 38.10 17.63
C SER A 260 15.15 39.60 17.43
N GLY A 261 13.94 40.04 17.81
CA GLY A 261 13.52 41.41 17.72
C GLY A 261 13.49 41.98 16.30
N GLY A 262 13.84 43.24 16.13
CA GLY A 262 13.78 43.94 14.84
C GLY A 262 14.63 43.36 13.72
N ALA A 263 15.71 42.62 14.03
CA ALA A 263 16.51 41.93 13.05
C ALA A 263 15.74 40.73 12.43
N LYS A 264 14.95 40.04 13.23
CA LYS A 264 14.07 38.97 12.75
C LYS A 264 12.97 39.52 11.84
N ASP A 265 12.36 40.63 12.22
CA ASP A 265 11.29 41.27 11.43
C ASP A 265 11.83 41.76 10.07
N GLN A 266 13.03 42.33 10.04
CA GLN A 266 13.68 42.74 8.78
C GLN A 266 14.00 41.54 7.89
N ALA A 267 14.50 40.43 8.45
CA ALA A 267 14.75 39.21 7.69
C ALA A 267 13.45 38.62 7.13
N VAL A 268 12.37 38.61 7.90
CA VAL A 268 11.05 38.15 7.43
C VAL A 268 10.51 39.04 6.30
N GLN A 269 10.63 40.37 6.44
CA GLN A 269 10.22 41.29 5.37
C GLN A 269 11.03 41.09 4.10
N PHE A 270 12.36 40.95 4.22
CA PHE A 270 13.22 40.66 3.07
C PHE A 270 12.83 39.37 2.36
N LEU A 271 12.66 38.26 3.14
CA LEU A 271 12.27 36.95 2.60
C LEU A 271 10.91 37.02 1.88
N THR A 272 9.95 37.71 2.47
CA THR A 272 8.60 37.84 1.89
C THR A 272 8.59 38.65 0.60
N ALA A 273 9.45 39.69 0.51
CA ALA A 273 9.49 40.58 -0.63
C ALA A 273 10.34 40.05 -1.80
N ASN A 274 11.42 39.32 -1.53
CA ASN A 274 12.46 39.01 -2.52
C ASN A 274 12.67 37.52 -2.78
N CYS A 275 12.07 36.62 -1.99
CA CYS A 275 12.40 35.22 -2.01
C CYS A 275 11.21 34.34 -2.34
N GLY A 276 11.29 33.59 -3.43
CA GLY A 276 10.29 32.65 -3.84
C GLY A 276 8.97 33.27 -4.33
N THR A 277 7.93 32.46 -4.40
CA THR A 277 6.59 33.00 -4.47
C THR A 277 6.29 33.58 -3.09
N ALA A 278 6.01 34.85 -3.00
CA ALA A 278 5.76 35.56 -1.73
C ALA A 278 4.77 34.82 -0.80
N GLY A 279 3.77 34.13 -1.39
CA GLY A 279 2.82 33.30 -0.67
C GLY A 279 3.43 32.09 0.03
N ASN A 280 4.32 31.35 -0.63
CA ASN A 280 4.95 30.14 -0.06
C ASN A 280 5.89 30.49 1.11
N VAL A 281 6.68 31.54 0.96
CA VAL A 281 7.58 32.01 2.01
C VAL A 281 6.80 32.57 3.18
N ALA A 282 5.75 33.38 2.94
CA ALA A 282 4.86 33.88 3.98
C ALA A 282 4.19 32.73 4.75
N GLU A 283 3.63 31.74 4.04
CA GLU A 283 3.01 30.56 4.66
C GLU A 283 4.03 29.80 5.52
N PHE A 284 5.23 29.54 5.01
CA PHE A 284 6.28 28.84 5.75
C PHE A 284 6.70 29.58 7.03
N LEU A 285 6.81 30.91 6.96
CA LEU A 285 7.26 31.73 8.08
C LEU A 285 6.19 31.96 9.15
N THR A 286 4.92 31.99 8.75
CA THR A 286 3.80 32.36 9.64
C THR A 286 3.04 31.17 10.20
N GLN A 287 3.09 30.03 9.55
CA GLN A 287 2.34 28.83 9.93
C GLN A 287 3.26 27.66 10.22
N ASP A 288 3.52 27.36 11.49
CA ASP A 288 4.30 26.16 11.88
C ASP A 288 3.78 24.87 11.24
N SER A 289 2.46 24.75 11.06
CA SER A 289 1.84 23.57 10.43
C SER A 289 2.24 23.37 8.96
N SER A 290 2.75 24.39 8.29
CA SER A 290 3.18 24.32 6.89
C SER A 290 4.57 23.70 6.69
N HIS A 291 5.41 23.67 7.74
CA HIS A 291 6.78 23.13 7.62
C HIS A 291 6.80 21.69 7.13
N PHE A 292 5.90 20.84 7.62
CA PHE A 292 5.77 19.46 7.14
C PHE A 292 5.40 19.39 5.66
N LYS A 293 4.49 20.25 5.18
CA LYS A 293 4.07 20.31 3.77
C LYS A 293 5.28 20.59 2.86
N TYR A 294 6.04 21.62 3.16
CA TYR A 294 7.22 22.01 2.36
C TYR A 294 8.36 20.99 2.50
N MET A 295 8.59 20.45 3.70
CA MET A 295 9.55 19.37 3.91
C MET A 295 9.20 18.16 3.03
N VAL A 296 7.94 17.74 2.98
CA VAL A 296 7.51 16.62 2.13
C VAL A 296 7.66 16.96 0.65
N GLN A 297 7.35 18.20 0.22
CA GLN A 297 7.55 18.63 -1.17
C GLN A 297 9.01 18.45 -1.62
N TRP A 298 9.99 18.71 -0.75
CA TRP A 298 11.40 18.48 -1.04
C TRP A 298 11.78 17.00 -0.91
N ALA A 299 11.46 16.38 0.23
CA ALA A 299 11.87 15.02 0.57
C ALA A 299 11.24 13.95 -0.36
N LEU A 300 10.12 14.27 -0.97
CA LEU A 300 9.42 13.42 -1.91
C LEU A 300 10.32 12.98 -3.08
N TRP A 301 11.20 13.85 -3.58
CA TRP A 301 12.09 13.57 -4.70
C TRP A 301 13.13 12.49 -4.38
N PRO A 302 14.01 12.68 -3.38
CA PRO A 302 14.98 11.65 -3.02
C PRO A 302 14.32 10.38 -2.46
N ALA A 303 13.23 10.51 -1.71
CA ALA A 303 12.49 9.34 -1.20
C ALA A 303 11.92 8.48 -2.33
N THR A 304 11.26 9.11 -3.30
CA THR A 304 10.68 8.40 -4.46
C THR A 304 11.77 7.79 -5.34
N ALA A 305 12.83 8.54 -5.62
CA ALA A 305 13.97 8.07 -6.41
C ALA A 305 14.63 6.83 -5.77
N MET A 306 14.86 6.86 -4.46
CA MET A 306 15.40 5.73 -3.71
C MET A 306 14.49 4.51 -3.75
N MET A 307 13.19 4.71 -3.52
CA MET A 307 12.21 3.61 -3.54
C MET A 307 12.10 2.97 -4.91
N ILE A 308 12.04 3.76 -5.98
CA ILE A 308 11.96 3.25 -7.36
C ILE A 308 13.25 2.51 -7.73
N ALA A 309 14.42 3.09 -7.44
CA ALA A 309 15.71 2.47 -7.75
C ALA A 309 15.89 1.13 -7.03
N ALA A 310 15.56 1.06 -5.74
CA ALA A 310 15.60 -0.18 -4.97
C ALA A 310 14.64 -1.23 -5.55
N ALA A 311 13.45 -0.81 -5.91
CA ALA A 311 12.44 -1.68 -6.48
C ALA A 311 12.85 -2.27 -7.83
N LEU A 312 13.32 -1.43 -8.75
CA LEU A 312 13.84 -1.90 -10.03
C LEU A 312 15.01 -2.88 -9.81
N THR A 313 15.88 -2.57 -8.86
CA THR A 313 16.99 -3.45 -8.48
C THR A 313 16.48 -4.81 -7.97
N SER A 314 15.46 -4.83 -7.10
CA SER A 314 14.89 -6.07 -6.57
C SER A 314 14.27 -6.97 -7.64
N ILE A 315 13.76 -6.38 -8.72
CA ILE A 315 13.22 -7.10 -9.88
C ILE A 315 14.36 -7.59 -10.79
N LEU A 316 15.38 -6.75 -11.02
CA LEU A 316 16.48 -7.07 -11.93
C LEU A 316 17.40 -8.17 -11.38
N ILE A 317 17.66 -8.20 -10.07
CA ILE A 317 18.55 -9.20 -9.44
C ILE A 317 18.14 -10.64 -9.76
N PRO A 318 16.90 -11.10 -9.58
CA PRO A 318 16.48 -12.44 -9.96
C PRO A 318 16.59 -12.70 -11.47
N VAL A 319 16.29 -11.71 -12.30
CA VAL A 319 16.40 -11.84 -13.77
C VAL A 319 17.85 -12.04 -14.17
N VAL A 320 18.77 -11.19 -13.69
CA VAL A 320 20.21 -11.31 -13.95
C VAL A 320 20.74 -12.64 -13.43
N ARG A 321 20.35 -13.07 -12.24
CA ARG A 321 20.75 -14.34 -11.63
C ARG A 321 20.26 -15.54 -12.45
N ASN A 322 19.08 -15.48 -13.05
CA ASN A 322 18.56 -16.54 -13.90
C ASN A 322 19.21 -16.57 -15.29
N VAL A 323 19.60 -15.42 -15.83
CA VAL A 323 20.25 -15.30 -17.14
C VAL A 323 21.74 -15.71 -17.06
N PHE A 324 22.45 -15.26 -16.02
CA PHE A 324 23.89 -15.48 -15.85
C PHE A 324 24.24 -16.58 -14.86
N GLY A 325 23.29 -17.04 -14.03
CA GLY A 325 23.49 -18.15 -13.09
C GLY A 325 23.31 -19.50 -13.78
N ARG A 326 24.26 -20.42 -13.58
CA ARG A 326 24.11 -21.82 -13.99
C ARG A 326 22.80 -22.37 -13.42
N ARG A 327 21.89 -22.77 -14.28
CA ARG A 327 20.72 -23.58 -13.98
C ARG A 327 21.19 -24.89 -13.37
N ASN A 328 21.23 -25.01 -12.05
CA ASN A 328 21.20 -26.32 -11.42
C ASN A 328 19.77 -26.83 -11.63
N GLY A 329 19.65 -27.68 -12.65
CA GLY A 329 18.39 -28.34 -12.97
C GLY A 329 18.07 -29.36 -11.87
N GLU A 330 17.27 -28.98 -10.90
CA GLU A 330 16.53 -29.95 -10.11
C GLU A 330 15.27 -30.33 -10.90
N ALA A 331 15.20 -31.62 -11.21
CA ALA A 331 14.14 -32.25 -11.96
C ALA A 331 12.77 -31.91 -11.38
N ALA A 332 11.85 -31.47 -12.25
CA ALA A 332 10.46 -31.34 -11.91
C ALA A 332 9.89 -32.69 -11.51
N ASP A 333 9.48 -32.82 -10.26
CA ASP A 333 8.79 -34.00 -9.74
C ASP A 333 7.47 -34.16 -10.48
N GLU A 334 7.30 -35.23 -11.22
CA GLU A 334 6.17 -35.57 -12.08
C GLU A 334 4.85 -35.85 -11.32
N ASN A 335 4.89 -35.96 -10.00
CA ASN A 335 3.76 -36.33 -9.16
C ASN A 335 3.02 -35.06 -8.63
N ASN A 336 2.48 -34.27 -9.52
CA ASN A 336 1.78 -33.03 -9.17
C ASN A 336 0.29 -33.12 -9.50
N SER A 337 -0.55 -33.21 -8.45
CA SER A 337 -2.02 -33.10 -8.49
C SER A 337 -2.57 -31.83 -9.18
N LEU A 338 -1.71 -30.90 -9.61
CA LEU A 338 -2.03 -29.75 -10.47
C LEU A 338 -2.37 -30.16 -11.91
N ALA A 339 -1.96 -31.39 -12.34
CA ALA A 339 -2.24 -31.88 -13.68
C ALA A 339 -3.72 -32.23 -13.91
N ASP A 340 -4.48 -32.49 -12.83
CA ASP A 340 -5.83 -33.03 -12.91
C ASP A 340 -6.93 -31.98 -13.02
N GLU A 341 -6.68 -30.72 -12.65
CA GLU A 341 -7.67 -29.66 -12.82
C GLU A 341 -7.51 -28.94 -14.17
N LYS A 342 -8.33 -29.33 -15.13
CA LYS A 342 -8.40 -28.69 -16.47
C LYS A 342 -9.04 -27.32 -16.35
N VAL A 343 -8.22 -26.27 -16.15
CA VAL A 343 -8.68 -24.91 -16.31
C VAL A 343 -8.89 -24.66 -17.81
N PRO A 344 -10.07 -24.22 -18.26
CA PRO A 344 -10.38 -24.08 -19.69
C PRO A 344 -9.65 -22.88 -20.28
N MET A 345 -8.41 -23.09 -20.73
CA MET A 345 -7.49 -22.04 -21.20
C MET A 345 -8.08 -21.22 -22.37
N ALA A 346 -8.86 -21.83 -23.26
CA ALA A 346 -9.50 -21.14 -24.37
C ALA A 346 -10.49 -20.05 -23.86
N TRP A 347 -11.28 -20.38 -22.83
CA TRP A 347 -12.18 -19.42 -22.20
C TRP A 347 -11.44 -18.29 -21.50
N ILE A 348 -10.34 -18.61 -20.82
CA ILE A 348 -9.50 -17.60 -20.16
C ILE A 348 -8.91 -16.64 -21.21
N MET A 349 -8.35 -17.16 -22.29
CA MET A 349 -7.79 -16.33 -23.35
C MET A 349 -8.86 -15.48 -24.05
N ALA A 350 -10.04 -16.04 -24.35
CA ALA A 350 -11.15 -15.28 -24.91
C ALA A 350 -11.62 -14.17 -23.96
N SER A 351 -11.71 -14.46 -22.66
CA SER A 351 -12.07 -13.47 -21.63
C SER A 351 -11.01 -12.38 -21.47
N ILE A 352 -9.72 -12.72 -21.48
CA ILE A 352 -8.61 -11.75 -21.49
C ILE A 352 -8.75 -10.82 -22.70
N THR A 353 -8.93 -11.38 -23.90
CA THR A 353 -9.11 -10.59 -25.13
C THR A 353 -10.31 -9.66 -25.03
N GLY A 354 -11.45 -10.15 -24.52
CA GLY A 354 -12.64 -9.33 -24.28
C GLY A 354 -12.40 -8.19 -23.30
N CYS A 355 -11.73 -8.46 -22.18
CA CYS A 355 -11.36 -7.43 -21.20
C CYS A 355 -10.40 -6.40 -21.78
N VAL A 356 -9.42 -6.81 -22.60
CA VAL A 356 -8.47 -5.89 -23.25
C VAL A 356 -9.20 -4.97 -24.23
N LEU A 357 -10.07 -5.52 -25.08
CA LEU A 357 -10.85 -4.72 -26.04
C LEU A 357 -11.76 -3.72 -25.31
N LEU A 358 -12.42 -4.17 -24.25
CA LEU A 358 -13.26 -3.31 -23.42
C LEU A 358 -12.45 -2.23 -22.68
N LEU A 359 -11.27 -2.58 -22.18
CA LEU A 359 -10.37 -1.64 -21.51
C LEU A 359 -9.85 -0.57 -22.48
N VAL A 360 -9.48 -0.96 -23.71
CA VAL A 360 -9.10 -0.04 -24.79
C VAL A 360 -10.25 0.92 -25.09
N TRP A 361 -11.46 0.41 -25.23
CA TRP A 361 -12.64 1.25 -25.50
C TRP A 361 -12.92 2.22 -24.34
N ILE A 362 -12.93 1.74 -23.09
CA ILE A 362 -13.18 2.55 -21.88
C ILE A 362 -12.16 3.68 -21.77
N THR A 363 -10.87 3.35 -21.83
CA THR A 363 -9.81 4.34 -21.62
C THR A 363 -9.72 5.37 -22.75
N ASN A 364 -10.03 4.96 -23.98
CA ASN A 364 -10.09 5.88 -25.09
C ASN A 364 -11.33 6.79 -25.01
N ALA A 365 -12.52 6.20 -24.78
CA ALA A 365 -13.78 6.95 -24.82
C ALA A 365 -13.98 7.87 -23.61
N TRP A 366 -13.47 7.48 -22.42
CA TRP A 366 -13.72 8.23 -21.18
C TRP A 366 -12.53 9.07 -20.73
N PHE A 367 -11.31 8.62 -21.03
CA PHE A 367 -10.10 9.28 -20.55
C PHE A 367 -9.21 9.82 -21.69
N GLY A 368 -9.65 9.68 -22.94
CA GLY A 368 -8.92 10.21 -24.09
C GLY A 368 -7.58 9.52 -24.39
N MET A 369 -7.27 8.39 -23.73
CA MET A 369 -6.00 7.69 -23.91
C MET A 369 -5.99 6.93 -25.25
N PRO A 370 -4.99 7.15 -26.12
CA PRO A 370 -4.88 6.44 -27.40
C PRO A 370 -4.80 4.92 -27.23
N TRP A 371 -5.43 4.15 -28.12
CA TRP A 371 -5.47 2.69 -28.01
C TRP A 371 -4.10 2.02 -28.04
N GLN A 372 -3.11 2.60 -28.71
CA GLN A 372 -1.73 2.09 -28.75
C GLN A 372 -1.08 2.13 -27.35
N GLU A 373 -1.32 3.19 -26.60
CA GLU A 373 -0.81 3.36 -25.25
C GLU A 373 -1.44 2.34 -24.31
N VAL A 374 -2.76 2.11 -24.43
CA VAL A 374 -3.45 1.08 -23.63
C VAL A 374 -2.92 -0.31 -23.95
N LEU A 375 -2.71 -0.64 -25.23
CA LEU A 375 -2.13 -1.92 -25.63
C LEU A 375 -0.72 -2.10 -25.08
N LEU A 376 0.11 -1.06 -25.07
CA LEU A 376 1.44 -1.12 -24.44
C LEU A 376 1.33 -1.40 -22.94
N ALA A 377 0.45 -0.66 -22.23
CA ALA A 377 0.22 -0.88 -20.80
C ALA A 377 -0.22 -2.31 -20.48
N VAL A 378 -1.07 -2.90 -21.33
CA VAL A 378 -1.51 -4.29 -21.19
C VAL A 378 -0.42 -5.29 -21.59
N ALA A 379 0.35 -5.03 -22.63
CA ALA A 379 1.38 -5.94 -23.12
C ALA A 379 2.53 -6.16 -22.11
N ILE A 380 2.83 -5.17 -21.27
CA ILE A 380 3.85 -5.30 -20.22
C ILE A 380 3.34 -6.04 -18.98
N GLN A 381 2.02 -6.14 -18.77
CA GLN A 381 1.44 -6.74 -17.55
C GLN A 381 1.90 -8.17 -17.26
N PRO A 382 1.95 -9.12 -18.20
CA PRO A 382 2.40 -10.48 -17.89
C PRO A 382 3.81 -10.52 -17.31
N ILE A 383 4.72 -9.67 -17.80
CA ILE A 383 6.10 -9.58 -17.29
C ILE A 383 6.08 -9.01 -15.87
N MET A 384 5.32 -7.93 -15.64
CA MET A 384 5.20 -7.29 -14.34
C MET A 384 4.55 -8.22 -13.32
N ILE A 385 3.49 -8.96 -13.69
CA ILE A 385 2.82 -9.93 -12.83
C ILE A 385 3.75 -11.07 -12.44
N ILE A 386 4.54 -11.62 -13.36
CA ILE A 386 5.53 -12.67 -13.04
C ILE A 386 6.57 -12.14 -12.05
N ALA A 387 7.11 -10.95 -12.30
CA ALA A 387 8.09 -10.32 -11.42
C ALA A 387 7.49 -10.04 -10.02
N GLY A 388 6.30 -9.45 -9.97
CA GLY A 388 5.60 -9.14 -8.72
C GLY A 388 5.23 -10.38 -7.91
N LEU A 389 4.71 -11.41 -8.55
CA LEU A 389 4.39 -12.68 -7.88
C LEU A 389 5.64 -13.39 -7.32
N LYS A 390 6.79 -13.29 -8.00
CA LYS A 390 8.06 -13.77 -7.44
C LYS A 390 8.48 -12.99 -6.21
N VAL A 391 8.40 -11.66 -6.26
CA VAL A 391 8.69 -10.80 -5.10
C VAL A 391 7.75 -11.14 -3.95
N LEU A 392 6.44 -11.18 -4.19
CA LEU A 392 5.41 -11.56 -3.21
C LEU A 392 5.71 -12.92 -2.56
N SER A 393 6.06 -13.92 -3.38
CA SER A 393 6.35 -15.28 -2.89
C SER A 393 7.58 -15.37 -1.99
N ILE A 394 8.50 -14.42 -2.10
CA ILE A 394 9.73 -14.35 -1.30
C ILE A 394 9.55 -13.46 -0.06
N THR A 395 8.95 -12.28 -0.24
CA THR A 395 8.88 -11.24 0.79
C THR A 395 7.59 -11.28 1.60
N GLY A 396 6.52 -11.86 1.04
CA GLY A 396 5.17 -11.83 1.62
C GLY A 396 4.38 -10.56 1.31
N THR A 397 4.97 -9.59 0.63
CA THR A 397 4.30 -8.36 0.19
C THR A 397 4.47 -8.15 -1.29
N GLY A 398 3.39 -7.75 -1.95
CA GLY A 398 3.38 -7.50 -3.39
C GLY A 398 3.84 -6.09 -3.75
N PRO A 399 4.64 -5.92 -4.81
CA PRO A 399 5.18 -4.63 -5.22
C PRO A 399 4.26 -3.83 -6.14
N VAL A 400 2.94 -3.83 -5.92
CA VAL A 400 1.93 -3.20 -6.82
C VAL A 400 2.29 -1.75 -7.17
N SER A 401 2.60 -0.92 -6.16
CA SER A 401 2.93 0.49 -6.39
C SER A 401 4.23 0.68 -7.16
N LEU A 402 5.14 -0.29 -7.09
CA LEU A 402 6.41 -0.27 -7.81
C LEU A 402 6.21 -0.60 -9.29
N MET A 403 5.31 -1.53 -9.59
CA MET A 403 4.92 -1.85 -10.97
C MET A 403 4.20 -0.67 -11.62
N ALA A 404 3.33 0.02 -10.88
CA ALA A 404 2.74 1.28 -11.34
C ALA A 404 3.81 2.31 -11.71
N ASN A 405 4.81 2.53 -10.84
CA ASN A 405 5.89 3.48 -11.09
C ASN A 405 6.79 3.07 -12.26
N ALA A 406 7.05 1.76 -12.43
CA ALA A 406 7.82 1.27 -13.58
C ALA A 406 7.09 1.54 -14.90
N THR A 407 5.77 1.35 -14.92
CA THR A 407 4.92 1.71 -16.07
C THR A 407 4.94 3.22 -16.32
N GLN A 408 4.78 4.03 -15.26
CA GLN A 408 4.85 5.50 -15.37
C GLN A 408 6.17 5.97 -15.95
N PHE A 409 7.28 5.39 -15.48
CA PHE A 409 8.60 5.72 -15.98
C PHE A 409 8.74 5.39 -17.48
N LEU A 410 8.29 4.21 -17.89
CA LEU A 410 8.30 3.82 -19.30
C LEU A 410 7.45 4.77 -20.15
N PHE A 411 6.23 5.09 -19.71
CA PHE A 411 5.33 6.01 -20.41
C PHE A 411 5.89 7.43 -20.45
N GLY A 412 6.48 7.90 -19.36
CA GLY A 412 7.13 9.20 -19.30
C GLY A 412 8.33 9.34 -20.25
N LEU A 413 9.06 8.26 -20.51
CA LEU A 413 10.14 8.25 -21.50
C LEU A 413 9.62 8.32 -22.95
N ILE A 414 8.48 7.68 -23.22
CA ILE A 414 7.91 7.62 -24.58
C ILE A 414 7.04 8.85 -24.86
N TRP A 415 6.21 9.26 -23.88
CA TRP A 415 5.24 10.36 -23.98
C TRP A 415 5.35 11.32 -22.78
N PRO A 416 6.41 12.11 -22.65
CA PRO A 416 6.69 12.90 -21.44
C PRO A 416 5.62 13.94 -21.10
N ALA A 417 4.94 14.52 -22.08
CA ALA A 417 3.96 15.59 -21.85
C ALA A 417 2.57 15.11 -21.39
N GLN A 418 2.31 13.81 -21.37
CA GLN A 418 0.96 13.26 -21.20
C GLN A 418 0.73 12.74 -19.77
N VAL A 419 0.58 13.66 -18.80
CA VAL A 419 0.41 13.31 -17.38
C VAL A 419 -0.83 12.45 -17.14
N GLN A 420 -1.97 12.79 -17.74
CA GLN A 420 -3.20 12.02 -17.59
C GLN A 420 -3.03 10.59 -18.09
N ASN A 421 -2.48 10.40 -19.29
CA ASN A 421 -2.24 9.08 -19.85
C ASN A 421 -1.21 8.29 -19.03
N ASN A 422 -0.19 8.95 -18.49
CA ASN A 422 0.78 8.35 -17.60
C ASN A 422 0.12 7.77 -16.33
N LEU A 423 -0.81 8.52 -15.71
CA LEU A 423 -1.57 8.05 -14.54
C LEU A 423 -2.56 6.94 -14.90
N VAL A 424 -3.26 7.04 -16.04
CA VAL A 424 -4.17 5.99 -16.51
C VAL A 424 -3.39 4.70 -16.84
N ALA A 425 -2.20 4.81 -17.44
CA ALA A 425 -1.32 3.68 -17.68
C ALA A 425 -0.82 3.02 -16.39
N ALA A 426 -0.44 3.84 -15.40
CA ALA A 426 -0.06 3.35 -14.07
C ALA A 426 -1.18 2.52 -13.43
N TYR A 427 -2.42 3.03 -13.50
CA TYR A 427 -3.59 2.29 -13.02
C TYR A 427 -3.82 1.01 -13.81
N THR A 428 -3.79 1.10 -15.15
CA THR A 428 -4.03 -0.04 -16.05
C THR A 428 -3.04 -1.18 -15.81
N SER A 429 -1.84 -0.90 -15.32
CA SER A 429 -0.85 -1.92 -14.93
C SER A 429 -0.99 -2.36 -13.46
N ALA A 430 -1.24 -1.43 -12.55
CA ALA A 430 -1.28 -1.72 -11.10
C ALA A 430 -2.51 -2.55 -10.68
N SER A 431 -3.68 -2.29 -11.26
CA SER A 431 -4.92 -2.98 -10.89
C SER A 431 -4.89 -4.48 -11.22
N PRO A 432 -4.47 -4.92 -12.41
CA PRO A 432 -4.26 -6.33 -12.70
C PRO A 432 -3.19 -6.98 -11.82
N GLN A 433 -2.12 -6.25 -11.52
CA GLN A 433 -1.07 -6.73 -10.62
C GLN A 433 -1.64 -7.01 -9.22
N ALA A 434 -2.37 -6.06 -8.63
CA ALA A 434 -3.00 -6.22 -7.33
C ALA A 434 -3.95 -7.42 -7.29
N SER A 435 -4.80 -7.58 -8.31
CA SER A 435 -5.74 -8.70 -8.39
C SER A 435 -5.03 -10.05 -8.51
N SER A 436 -3.93 -10.12 -9.28
CA SER A 436 -3.10 -11.32 -9.41
C SER A 436 -2.41 -11.68 -8.09
N GLU A 437 -1.83 -10.69 -7.41
CA GLU A 437 -1.14 -10.88 -6.13
C GLU A 437 -2.09 -11.31 -5.01
N ASN A 438 -3.36 -10.97 -5.11
CA ASN A 438 -4.37 -11.36 -4.14
C ASN A 438 -4.96 -12.76 -4.39
N VAL A 439 -5.03 -13.23 -5.64
CA VAL A 439 -5.61 -14.53 -5.96
C VAL A 439 -4.60 -15.67 -5.94
N VAL A 440 -3.36 -15.45 -6.41
CA VAL A 440 -2.37 -16.53 -6.60
C VAL A 440 -1.91 -17.18 -5.29
N PRO A 441 -1.70 -16.47 -4.17
CA PRO A 441 -1.40 -17.09 -2.87
C PRO A 441 -2.49 -18.07 -2.41
N SER A 442 -3.74 -17.79 -2.72
CA SER A 442 -4.87 -18.67 -2.37
C SER A 442 -4.81 -20.02 -3.10
N PHE A 443 -4.27 -20.07 -4.32
CA PHE A 443 -4.02 -21.33 -5.03
C PHE A 443 -2.94 -22.16 -4.35
N TRP A 444 -1.92 -21.51 -3.78
CA TRP A 444 -0.87 -22.20 -3.01
C TRP A 444 -1.47 -22.86 -1.76
N VAL A 445 -2.39 -22.20 -1.06
CA VAL A 445 -3.13 -22.76 0.07
C VAL A 445 -4.04 -23.90 -0.38
N ALA A 446 -4.87 -23.67 -1.41
CA ALA A 446 -5.80 -24.65 -1.95
C ALA A 446 -5.12 -25.98 -2.32
N ARG A 447 -3.93 -25.91 -2.93
CA ARG A 447 -3.15 -27.09 -3.27
C ARG A 447 -2.84 -27.97 -2.05
N ARG A 448 -2.65 -27.39 -0.88
CA ARG A 448 -2.30 -28.11 0.36
C ARG A 448 -3.51 -28.67 1.09
N ILE A 449 -4.62 -27.92 1.07
CA ILE A 449 -5.87 -28.36 1.72
C ILE A 449 -6.77 -29.17 0.78
N GLY A 450 -6.40 -29.25 -0.51
CA GLY A 450 -7.17 -29.99 -1.54
C GLY A 450 -8.40 -29.25 -2.03
N GLY A 451 -8.38 -27.92 -2.05
CA GLY A 451 -9.38 -27.05 -2.68
C GLY A 451 -9.21 -26.96 -4.19
N LYS A 452 -10.27 -26.57 -4.91
CA LYS A 452 -10.27 -26.43 -6.38
C LYS A 452 -9.89 -25.01 -6.80
N PHE A 453 -9.02 -24.86 -7.77
CA PHE A 453 -8.62 -23.56 -8.32
C PHE A 453 -9.75 -22.86 -9.05
N THR A 454 -10.57 -23.62 -9.81
CA THR A 454 -11.75 -23.07 -10.50
C THR A 454 -12.73 -22.44 -9.53
N THR A 455 -12.90 -23.00 -8.34
CA THR A 455 -13.76 -22.43 -7.29
C THR A 455 -13.22 -21.09 -6.79
N LEU A 456 -11.90 -20.96 -6.59
CA LEU A 456 -11.26 -19.72 -6.15
C LEU A 456 -11.29 -18.63 -7.22
N ILE A 457 -11.10 -19.00 -8.50
CA ILE A 457 -11.22 -18.08 -9.64
C ILE A 457 -12.63 -17.49 -9.69
N ILE A 458 -13.66 -18.33 -9.63
CA ILE A 458 -15.05 -17.89 -9.66
C ILE A 458 -15.36 -17.02 -8.43
N ALA A 459 -14.89 -17.41 -7.25
CA ALA A 459 -15.08 -16.65 -6.01
C ALA A 459 -14.47 -15.25 -6.11
N GLY A 460 -13.24 -15.14 -6.62
CA GLY A 460 -12.59 -13.85 -6.85
C GLY A 460 -13.35 -13.00 -7.87
N LEU A 461 -13.70 -13.57 -9.02
CA LEU A 461 -14.42 -12.85 -10.08
C LEU A 461 -15.77 -12.30 -9.62
N ILE A 462 -16.52 -13.04 -8.79
CA ILE A 462 -17.82 -12.59 -8.26
C ILE A 462 -17.65 -11.42 -7.28
N MET A 463 -16.51 -11.32 -6.56
CA MET A 463 -16.31 -10.30 -5.53
C MET A 463 -15.61 -9.04 -6.03
N ILE A 464 -15.01 -9.04 -7.22
CA ILE A 464 -14.47 -7.83 -7.85
C ILE A 464 -15.54 -6.73 -7.96
N PRO A 465 -16.77 -6.96 -8.45
CA PRO A 465 -17.81 -5.94 -8.51
C PRO A 465 -18.14 -5.34 -7.13
N VAL A 466 -18.07 -6.13 -6.05
CA VAL A 466 -18.32 -5.63 -4.68
C VAL A 466 -17.26 -4.61 -4.28
N GLY A 467 -15.98 -4.95 -4.43
CA GLY A 467 -14.88 -4.03 -4.17
C GLY A 467 -14.91 -2.80 -5.06
N ALA A 468 -15.14 -3.00 -6.35
CA ALA A 468 -15.19 -1.94 -7.35
C ALA A 468 -16.34 -0.94 -7.12
N PHE A 469 -17.49 -1.40 -6.63
CA PHE A 469 -18.63 -0.53 -6.32
C PHE A 469 -18.34 0.35 -5.08
N ILE A 470 -17.76 -0.25 -4.05
CA ILE A 470 -17.53 0.42 -2.77
C ILE A 470 -16.36 1.42 -2.85
N THR A 471 -15.30 1.10 -3.60
CA THR A 471 -14.06 1.88 -3.62
C THR A 471 -14.24 3.36 -4.00
N PRO A 472 -14.90 3.74 -5.11
CA PRO A 472 -15.11 5.13 -5.47
C PRO A 472 -15.98 5.88 -4.45
N ILE A 473 -17.04 5.23 -3.95
CA ILE A 473 -17.93 5.80 -2.95
C ILE A 473 -17.17 6.12 -1.66
N MET A 474 -16.32 5.20 -1.23
CA MET A 474 -15.50 5.39 -0.03
C MET A 474 -14.43 6.45 -0.24
N PHE A 475 -13.88 6.60 -1.44
CA PHE A 475 -12.94 7.68 -1.75
C PHE A 475 -13.60 9.05 -1.56
N ASP A 476 -14.76 9.27 -2.18
CA ASP A 476 -15.50 10.53 -2.08
C ASP A 476 -15.93 10.84 -0.64
N LEU A 477 -16.36 9.79 0.09
CA LEU A 477 -16.75 9.93 1.49
C LEU A 477 -15.57 10.31 2.38
N LEU A 478 -14.40 9.69 2.18
CA LEU A 478 -13.19 9.98 2.94
C LEU A 478 -12.59 11.34 2.59
N GLU A 479 -12.65 11.75 1.31
CA GLU A 479 -12.25 13.08 0.89
C GLU A 479 -13.09 14.16 1.58
N LYS A 480 -14.41 13.98 1.63
CA LYS A 480 -15.33 14.94 2.30
C LYS A 480 -15.12 14.96 3.82
N ALA A 481 -14.89 13.81 4.45
CA ALA A 481 -14.81 13.70 5.91
C ALA A 481 -13.45 14.16 6.48
N TYR A 482 -12.36 13.82 5.81
CA TYR A 482 -10.99 14.09 6.29
C TYR A 482 -10.24 15.09 5.41
N GLY A 483 -10.60 15.19 4.13
CA GLY A 483 -9.76 15.80 3.12
C GLY A 483 -8.56 14.94 2.76
N ILE A 484 -8.00 15.16 1.56
CA ILE A 484 -6.75 14.54 1.11
C ILE A 484 -5.70 15.64 1.04
N GLY A 485 -4.56 15.46 1.69
CA GLY A 485 -3.51 16.48 1.69
C GLY A 485 -2.48 16.28 2.79
N LEU A 486 -1.62 17.28 2.93
CA LEU A 486 -0.50 17.26 3.88
C LEU A 486 -0.76 18.06 5.16
N ASN A 487 -1.94 18.70 5.28
CA ASN A 487 -2.32 19.45 6.46
C ASN A 487 -2.68 18.53 7.64
N PRO A 488 -2.59 19.00 8.90
CA PRO A 488 -3.02 18.23 10.06
C PRO A 488 -4.47 17.77 9.93
N GLY A 489 -4.73 16.51 10.28
CA GLY A 489 -6.06 15.90 10.18
C GLY A 489 -6.43 15.33 8.80
N GLN A 490 -5.74 15.71 7.73
CA GLN A 490 -5.98 15.17 6.40
C GLN A 490 -5.33 13.79 6.19
N LEU A 491 -5.88 13.01 5.26
CA LEU A 491 -5.29 11.75 4.80
C LEU A 491 -4.14 12.07 3.82
N SER A 492 -2.92 11.71 4.20
CA SER A 492 -1.71 12.09 3.46
C SER A 492 -1.50 11.33 2.14
N ALA A 493 -2.25 10.24 1.91
CA ALA A 493 -2.21 9.39 0.71
C ALA A 493 -0.79 9.25 0.09
N PRO A 494 0.22 8.78 0.85
CA PRO A 494 1.63 8.93 0.47
C PRO A 494 1.98 8.19 -0.82
N THR A 495 1.34 7.06 -1.10
CA THR A 495 1.53 6.34 -2.36
C THR A 495 0.91 7.10 -3.54
N GLY A 496 -0.25 7.74 -3.35
CA GLY A 496 -0.86 8.61 -4.35
C GLY A 496 0.02 9.82 -4.66
N LEU A 497 0.54 10.46 -3.61
CA LEU A 497 1.47 11.57 -3.75
C LEU A 497 2.74 11.17 -4.52
N LYS A 498 3.33 10.01 -4.22
CA LYS A 498 4.49 9.46 -4.95
C LYS A 498 4.18 9.25 -6.44
N ILE A 499 3.02 8.68 -6.76
CA ILE A 499 2.57 8.44 -8.14
C ILE A 499 2.37 9.78 -8.88
N ALA A 500 1.73 10.77 -8.23
CA ALA A 500 1.54 12.11 -8.79
C ALA A 500 2.88 12.81 -9.06
N THR A 501 3.82 12.72 -8.11
CA THR A 501 5.16 13.31 -8.26
C THR A 501 5.89 12.77 -9.47
N LEU A 502 5.90 11.46 -9.65
CA LEU A 502 6.57 10.86 -10.80
C LEU A 502 5.94 11.35 -12.12
N ALA A 503 4.61 11.43 -12.19
CA ALA A 503 3.93 11.94 -13.37
C ALA A 503 4.26 13.44 -13.64
N ALA A 504 4.33 14.26 -12.60
CA ALA A 504 4.73 15.67 -12.71
C ALA A 504 6.17 15.84 -13.21
N VAL A 505 7.11 15.04 -12.66
CA VAL A 505 8.51 15.04 -13.15
C VAL A 505 8.60 14.68 -14.61
N MET A 506 7.86 13.68 -15.04
CA MET A 506 7.90 13.24 -16.43
C MET A 506 7.40 14.33 -17.40
N LYS A 507 6.53 15.24 -16.93
CA LYS A 507 6.04 16.38 -17.71
C LYS A 507 6.98 17.60 -17.65
N ASP A 508 7.24 18.07 -16.43
CA ASP A 508 7.87 19.38 -16.22
C ASP A 508 9.39 19.31 -16.24
N GLY A 509 9.92 18.08 -16.29
CA GLY A 509 11.35 17.83 -16.31
C GLY A 509 12.06 18.10 -14.98
N ILE A 510 13.38 18.03 -15.01
CA ILE A 510 14.24 18.18 -13.83
C ILE A 510 14.22 19.62 -13.26
N GLY A 511 13.86 20.61 -14.09
CA GLY A 511 13.80 22.02 -13.71
C GLY A 511 12.71 22.36 -12.70
N ALA A 512 11.69 21.52 -12.55
CA ALA A 512 10.62 21.70 -11.56
C ALA A 512 10.99 21.25 -10.14
N MET A 513 12.16 20.65 -9.95
CA MET A 513 12.63 20.20 -8.65
C MET A 513 13.09 21.36 -7.76
N PRO A 514 12.78 21.36 -6.46
CA PRO A 514 13.34 22.30 -5.51
C PRO A 514 14.87 22.25 -5.49
N ALA A 515 15.49 23.36 -5.06
CA ALA A 515 16.95 23.47 -5.01
C ALA A 515 17.59 22.30 -4.22
N GLY A 516 18.61 21.67 -4.80
CA GLY A 516 19.32 20.54 -4.21
C GLY A 516 18.57 19.18 -4.28
N ALA A 517 17.29 19.14 -4.61
CA ALA A 517 16.50 17.90 -4.62
C ALA A 517 16.98 16.92 -5.71
N LEU A 518 17.41 17.42 -6.87
CA LEU A 518 18.00 16.59 -7.93
C LEU A 518 19.27 15.87 -7.44
N PHE A 519 20.21 16.60 -6.83
CA PHE A 519 21.45 16.02 -6.33
C PHE A 519 21.18 15.00 -5.23
N ALA A 520 20.29 15.32 -4.29
CA ALA A 520 19.84 14.39 -3.26
C ALA A 520 19.17 13.14 -3.85
N SER A 521 18.40 13.28 -4.94
CA SER A 521 17.76 12.16 -5.63
C SER A 521 18.77 11.23 -6.30
N LEU A 522 19.83 11.77 -6.90
CA LEU A 522 20.92 10.97 -7.48
C LEU A 522 21.66 10.16 -6.40
N ILE A 523 21.97 10.78 -5.26
CA ILE A 523 22.55 10.08 -4.10
C ILE A 523 21.58 9.00 -3.60
N ALA A 524 20.29 9.31 -3.49
CA ALA A 524 19.26 8.40 -3.02
C ALA A 524 19.08 7.18 -3.95
N ILE A 525 19.21 7.35 -5.27
CA ILE A 525 19.24 6.25 -6.24
C ILE A 525 20.40 5.29 -5.93
N VAL A 526 21.61 5.84 -5.77
CA VAL A 526 22.81 5.03 -5.46
C VAL A 526 22.64 4.27 -4.15
N ILE A 527 22.14 4.94 -3.10
CA ILE A 527 21.86 4.33 -1.79
C ILE A 527 20.79 3.24 -1.94
N GLY A 528 19.71 3.49 -2.66
CA GLY A 528 18.63 2.53 -2.87
C GLY A 528 19.10 1.26 -3.59
N VAL A 529 19.86 1.41 -4.67
CA VAL A 529 20.46 0.29 -5.41
C VAL A 529 21.44 -0.48 -4.51
N PHE A 530 22.33 0.23 -3.82
CA PHE A 530 23.34 -0.38 -2.96
C PHE A 530 22.72 -1.18 -1.80
N PHE A 531 21.76 -0.59 -1.09
CA PHE A 531 21.08 -1.27 0.00
C PHE A 531 20.30 -2.49 -0.50
N GLU A 532 19.60 -2.39 -1.64
CA GLU A 532 18.86 -3.50 -2.20
C GLU A 532 19.78 -4.66 -2.63
N ILE A 533 20.93 -4.37 -3.22
CA ILE A 533 21.95 -5.37 -3.51
C ILE A 533 22.42 -6.06 -2.23
N LEU A 534 22.75 -5.32 -1.17
CA LEU A 534 23.16 -5.90 0.12
C LEU A 534 22.06 -6.77 0.73
N LEU A 535 20.80 -6.30 0.70
CA LEU A 535 19.65 -7.06 1.22
C LEU A 535 19.37 -8.33 0.42
N SER A 536 19.72 -8.35 -0.88
CA SER A 536 19.59 -9.53 -1.74
C SER A 536 20.64 -10.59 -1.48
N MET A 537 21.76 -10.25 -0.82
CA MET A 537 22.83 -11.18 -0.52
C MET A 537 22.42 -12.16 0.58
N ARG A 538 22.46 -13.45 0.28
CA ARG A 538 22.10 -14.53 1.21
C ARG A 538 23.32 -15.33 1.64
N LYS A 539 23.28 -15.84 2.87
CA LYS A 539 24.25 -16.81 3.39
C LYS A 539 23.54 -18.06 3.86
N ARG A 540 24.20 -19.21 3.74
CA ARG A 540 23.68 -20.48 4.25
C ARG A 540 23.71 -20.46 5.79
N GLY A 541 22.54 -20.59 6.41
CA GLY A 541 22.40 -20.66 7.87
C GLY A 541 22.78 -22.04 8.42
N LYS A 542 22.86 -22.14 9.76
CA LYS A 542 23.22 -23.39 10.48
C LYS A 542 22.26 -24.54 10.21
N GLU A 543 21.01 -24.26 9.85
CA GLU A 543 19.97 -25.26 9.52
C GLU A 543 19.85 -25.51 8.00
N GLY A 544 20.81 -25.08 7.19
CA GLY A 544 20.75 -25.22 5.73
C GLY A 544 19.78 -24.27 5.03
N LYS A 545 19.07 -23.41 5.78
CA LYS A 545 18.18 -22.37 5.24
C LYS A 545 18.98 -21.14 4.84
N ASP A 546 18.61 -20.53 3.71
CA ASP A 546 19.22 -19.27 3.26
C ASP A 546 18.73 -18.11 4.14
N ILE A 547 19.67 -17.43 4.82
CA ILE A 547 19.39 -16.25 5.65
C ILE A 547 19.99 -15.01 4.98
N GLN A 548 19.35 -13.85 5.18
CA GLN A 548 19.93 -12.57 4.75
C GLN A 548 21.29 -12.36 5.42
N ARG A 549 22.30 -12.01 4.62
CA ARG A 549 23.66 -11.75 5.12
C ARG A 549 23.76 -10.45 5.89
N PHE A 550 23.03 -9.41 5.44
CA PHE A 550 23.07 -8.05 5.95
C PHE A 550 21.68 -7.58 6.42
N SER A 551 21.13 -8.27 7.44
CA SER A 551 19.79 -7.96 7.98
C SER A 551 19.71 -6.60 8.72
N TRP A 552 20.84 -5.96 8.99
CA TRP A 552 20.95 -4.65 9.65
C TRP A 552 20.88 -3.46 8.66
N VAL A 553 21.00 -3.72 7.37
CA VAL A 553 20.92 -2.67 6.32
C VAL A 553 19.51 -2.10 6.28
N PRO A 554 19.36 -0.75 6.24
CA PRO A 554 18.06 -0.13 6.11
C PRO A 554 17.32 -0.60 4.86
N ILE A 555 16.02 -0.80 4.98
CA ILE A 555 15.15 -1.18 3.87
C ILE A 555 14.75 0.10 3.13
N PRO A 556 15.16 0.30 1.86
CA PRO A 556 14.94 1.55 1.14
C PRO A 556 13.48 1.98 1.05
N ALA A 557 12.57 1.03 0.86
CA ALA A 557 11.14 1.31 0.81
C ALA A 557 10.62 1.86 2.15
N ALA A 558 11.01 1.26 3.28
CA ALA A 558 10.61 1.71 4.61
C ALA A 558 11.21 3.08 4.95
N LEU A 559 12.49 3.29 4.61
CA LEU A 559 13.16 4.57 4.79
C LEU A 559 12.51 5.67 3.95
N GLY A 560 12.23 5.41 2.66
CA GLY A 560 11.57 6.36 1.78
C GLY A 560 10.17 6.75 2.25
N PHE A 561 9.36 5.78 2.70
CA PHE A 561 8.06 6.08 3.30
C PHE A 561 8.19 6.94 4.56
N ALA A 562 9.19 6.69 5.39
CA ALA A 562 9.38 7.45 6.63
C ALA A 562 9.72 8.92 6.39
N LEU A 563 10.30 9.28 5.25
CA LEU A 563 10.59 10.66 4.87
C LEU A 563 9.33 11.46 4.45
N ILE A 564 8.26 10.78 4.04
CA ILE A 564 7.04 11.41 3.51
C ILE A 564 5.80 11.19 4.38
N LEU A 565 5.80 10.15 5.23
CA LEU A 565 4.73 9.90 6.20
C LEU A 565 4.88 10.81 7.42
N PRO A 566 3.76 11.27 8.02
CA PRO A 566 3.81 11.92 9.33
C PRO A 566 4.52 11.05 10.36
N ALA A 567 5.36 11.67 11.20
CA ALA A 567 6.16 10.93 12.17
C ALA A 567 5.31 10.14 13.16
N GLU A 568 4.10 10.60 13.49
CA GLU A 568 3.15 9.87 14.34
C GLU A 568 2.81 8.48 13.81
N LEU A 569 2.64 8.33 12.48
CA LEU A 569 2.37 7.04 11.85
C LEU A 569 3.62 6.16 11.87
N ASN A 570 4.78 6.74 11.55
CA ASN A 570 6.05 6.01 11.61
C ASN A 570 6.37 5.53 13.02
N LEU A 571 6.21 6.39 14.04
CA LEU A 571 6.46 6.03 15.43
C LEU A 571 5.51 4.94 15.93
N ALA A 572 4.25 4.97 15.51
CA ALA A 572 3.29 3.91 15.81
C ALA A 572 3.68 2.57 15.15
N LEU A 573 4.11 2.58 13.88
CA LEU A 573 4.64 1.39 13.19
C LEU A 573 5.88 0.83 13.89
N ILE A 574 6.82 1.70 14.28
CA ILE A 574 8.02 1.32 15.04
C ILE A 574 7.62 0.67 16.37
N THR A 575 6.69 1.29 17.09
CA THR A 575 6.17 0.75 18.35
C THR A 575 5.62 -0.66 18.16
N GLY A 576 4.79 -0.89 17.14
CA GLY A 576 4.28 -2.22 16.82
C GLY A 576 5.38 -3.24 16.53
N SER A 577 6.38 -2.86 15.72
CA SER A 577 7.49 -3.76 15.35
C SER A 577 8.37 -4.10 16.55
N VAL A 578 8.59 -3.15 17.47
CA VAL A 578 9.32 -3.37 18.74
C VAL A 578 8.52 -4.29 19.66
N ILE A 579 7.22 -4.04 19.86
CA ILE A 579 6.33 -4.90 20.66
C ILE A 579 6.41 -6.34 20.14
N ALA A 580 6.28 -6.55 18.84
CA ALA A 580 6.36 -7.87 18.23
C ALA A 580 7.73 -8.53 18.42
N ALA A 581 8.82 -7.78 18.26
CA ALA A 581 10.18 -8.30 18.42
C ALA A 581 10.47 -8.71 19.89
N VAL A 582 10.06 -7.86 20.83
CA VAL A 582 10.20 -8.13 22.28
C VAL A 582 9.35 -9.33 22.68
N TRP A 583 8.10 -9.38 22.25
CA TRP A 583 7.18 -10.48 22.56
C TRP A 583 7.69 -11.82 21.99
N ARG A 584 8.19 -11.84 20.74
CA ARG A 584 8.85 -13.04 20.15
C ARG A 584 10.05 -13.50 20.96
N LYS A 585 10.85 -12.57 21.49
CA LYS A 585 12.02 -12.89 22.33
C LYS A 585 11.62 -13.59 23.62
N PHE A 586 10.54 -13.16 24.26
CA PHE A 586 10.03 -13.78 25.50
C PHE A 586 9.14 -15.00 25.25
N SER A 587 8.68 -15.22 24.04
CA SER A 587 7.84 -16.35 23.63
C SER A 587 8.37 -17.03 22.36
N PRO A 588 9.57 -17.64 22.41
CA PRO A 588 10.26 -18.13 21.22
C PRO A 588 9.73 -19.46 20.67
N LYS A 589 8.86 -20.18 21.42
CA LYS A 589 8.31 -21.47 20.99
C LYS A 589 7.25 -21.29 19.90
N GLU A 590 7.12 -22.26 19.01
CA GLU A 590 6.06 -22.28 17.97
C GLU A 590 4.65 -22.27 18.61
N ASP A 591 4.51 -22.85 19.80
CA ASP A 591 3.27 -22.82 20.61
C ASP A 591 3.19 -21.62 21.55
N GLY A 592 4.12 -20.69 21.44
CA GLY A 592 4.22 -19.53 22.34
C GLY A 592 3.10 -18.52 22.15
N SER A 593 2.89 -17.66 23.16
CA SER A 593 1.80 -16.68 23.17
C SER A 593 1.83 -15.73 21.96
N TYR A 594 3.01 -15.36 21.43
CA TYR A 594 3.11 -14.54 20.24
C TYR A 594 2.61 -15.26 18.98
N SER A 595 2.98 -16.53 18.77
CA SER A 595 2.51 -17.30 17.60
C SER A 595 1.01 -17.54 17.64
N LEU A 596 0.44 -17.65 18.85
CA LEU A 596 -0.99 -17.84 19.06
C LEU A 596 -1.81 -16.56 18.93
N PHE A 597 -1.35 -15.44 19.47
CA PHE A 597 -2.15 -14.22 19.66
C PHE A 597 -1.63 -13.00 18.91
N GLY A 598 -0.39 -12.99 18.43
CA GLY A 598 0.21 -11.83 17.76
C GLY A 598 -0.56 -11.40 16.51
N ALA A 599 -0.87 -12.33 15.61
CA ALA A 599 -1.64 -12.04 14.40
C ALA A 599 -3.10 -11.64 14.69
N PRO A 600 -3.88 -12.34 15.57
CA PRO A 600 -5.21 -11.90 15.96
C PRO A 600 -5.24 -10.50 16.60
N LEU A 601 -4.28 -10.18 17.47
CA LEU A 601 -4.19 -8.87 18.11
C LEU A 601 -3.90 -7.79 17.08
N ALA A 602 -2.91 -7.98 16.23
CA ALA A 602 -2.57 -7.04 15.16
C ALA A 602 -3.76 -6.80 14.21
N ALA A 603 -4.42 -7.89 13.77
CA ALA A 603 -5.59 -7.81 12.92
C ALA A 603 -6.76 -7.07 13.59
N GLY A 604 -6.95 -7.26 14.90
CA GLY A 604 -7.97 -6.55 15.67
C GLY A 604 -7.70 -5.05 15.77
N LEU A 605 -6.45 -4.65 16.04
CA LEU A 605 -6.06 -3.24 16.07
C LEU A 605 -6.32 -2.55 14.73
N ILE A 606 -5.94 -3.20 13.63
CA ILE A 606 -6.15 -2.69 12.28
C ILE A 606 -7.63 -2.61 11.94
N ALA A 607 -8.37 -3.69 12.16
CA ALA A 607 -9.79 -3.77 11.83
C ALA A 607 -10.61 -2.75 12.63
N GLY A 608 -10.32 -2.58 13.92
CA GLY A 608 -11.03 -1.64 14.79
C GLY A 608 -10.87 -0.19 14.32
N GLU A 609 -9.65 0.26 14.08
CA GLU A 609 -9.41 1.62 13.55
C GLU A 609 -9.95 1.77 12.14
N ALA A 610 -9.75 0.79 11.26
CA ALA A 610 -10.18 0.87 9.88
C ALA A 610 -11.71 0.92 9.73
N ILE A 611 -12.46 0.10 10.46
CA ILE A 611 -13.92 0.09 10.40
C ILE A 611 -14.50 1.40 10.94
N VAL A 612 -14.02 1.85 12.08
CA VAL A 612 -14.53 3.08 12.70
C VAL A 612 -14.11 4.32 11.90
N GLY A 613 -12.85 4.42 11.53
CA GLY A 613 -12.32 5.55 10.75
C GLY A 613 -12.87 5.61 9.32
N ALA A 614 -13.13 4.46 8.68
CA ALA A 614 -13.66 4.43 7.33
C ALA A 614 -15.18 4.57 7.25
N ILE A 615 -15.92 4.09 8.23
CA ILE A 615 -17.38 3.97 8.15
C ILE A 615 -18.06 4.90 9.14
N LEU A 616 -17.77 4.75 10.43
CA LEU A 616 -18.54 5.43 11.49
C LEU A 616 -18.26 6.93 11.51
N VAL A 617 -17.01 7.36 11.49
CA VAL A 617 -16.64 8.79 11.55
C VAL A 617 -17.11 9.56 10.30
N PRO A 618 -16.90 9.07 9.05
CA PRO A 618 -17.44 9.75 7.87
C PRO A 618 -18.97 9.81 7.83
N LEU A 619 -19.66 8.75 8.24
CA LEU A 619 -21.13 8.76 8.31
C LEU A 619 -21.66 9.78 9.31
N LEU A 620 -20.99 9.96 10.46
CA LEU A 620 -21.34 10.99 11.43
C LEU A 620 -21.08 12.39 10.86
N ALA A 621 -19.95 12.61 10.19
CA ALA A 621 -19.63 13.89 9.57
C ALA A 621 -20.68 14.31 8.54
N VAL A 622 -21.05 13.39 7.63
CA VAL A 622 -22.13 13.64 6.63
C VAL A 622 -23.49 13.82 7.30
N GLY A 623 -23.80 13.03 8.33
CA GLY A 623 -25.05 13.16 9.09
C GLY A 623 -25.18 14.54 9.77
N VAL A 624 -24.10 15.06 10.34
CA VAL A 624 -24.07 16.40 10.95
C VAL A 624 -24.23 17.50 9.90
N GLU A 625 -23.61 17.37 8.72
CA GLU A 625 -23.80 18.33 7.61
C GLU A 625 -25.23 18.32 7.09
N LEU A 626 -25.85 17.14 6.92
CA LEU A 626 -27.24 17.02 6.53
C LEU A 626 -28.19 17.65 7.57
N LEU A 627 -27.93 17.46 8.86
CA LEU A 627 -28.69 18.11 9.91
C LEU A 627 -28.54 19.63 9.86
N LYS A 628 -27.32 20.16 9.65
CA LYS A 628 -27.08 21.62 9.50
C LYS A 628 -27.75 22.21 8.26
N SER A 629 -27.92 21.42 7.20
CA SER A 629 -28.60 21.89 5.98
C SER A 629 -30.13 21.90 6.10
N LEU A 630 -30.67 21.21 7.12
CA LEU A 630 -32.12 21.18 7.41
C LEU A 630 -32.57 22.27 8.39
N PHE A 631 -31.63 22.88 9.08
CA PHE A 631 -31.87 24.04 10.00
C PHE A 631 -31.13 25.31 9.51
#